data_ad76c4ca177707ad4994cdcd962d375b
#
_entry.id   ad76c4ca177707ad4994cdcd962d375b
#
_cell.length_a   1.000
_cell.length_b   1.000
_cell.length_c   1.000
_cell.angle_alpha   90.00
_cell.angle_beta   90.00
_cell.angle_gamma   90.00
#
_symmetry.space_group_name_H-M   'P 1'
#
loop_
_entity.id
_entity.type
_entity.pdbx_description
1 polymer ?
#
loop_
_entity_poly.entity_id
_entity_poly.type
_entity_poly.pdbx_seq_one_letter_code
_entity_poly.pdbx_strand_id
1 'polypeptide(L)'
;MKTNQPAEGSHDVVYQVRLPLSKRTIDLVADLIRRRRHQMLSRWRKADPGTQAVIVLAVLRHDQRLSDMAGGNDVSASTIRRWVQEVIELLAARSPRLDRALKKIARLGGVVVLLDGTLIRTRRRTGRDNRKNYSGKSKAHGLLFLALTDEKGNLIWISAARPGGSSEITASRHNKITWHLREAGLGALADLGFVGLDDKPDDDPVIITGRKATRNHRLTAAEKEANRLVSRERAANEHGFANLKTWQILTKLRMNARHATTLLRALLVLANTEVQR
;
A
#
# COMPACT_ATOMS: atom_id res chain seq x y z
N MET A 1 4.46 47.58 -41.76
CA MET A 1 4.11 46.15 -41.78
C MET A 1 5.36 45.37 -41.27
N LYS A 2 5.32 44.88 -40.04
CA LYS A 2 6.37 43.99 -39.52
C LYS A 2 5.89 42.55 -39.74
N THR A 3 6.48 41.84 -40.69
CA THR A 3 6.28 40.43 -40.91
C THR A 3 6.87 39.66 -39.73
N ASN A 4 6.00 39.08 -38.89
CA ASN A 4 6.42 38.08 -37.94
C ASN A 4 6.78 36.79 -38.70
N GLN A 5 8.05 36.57 -38.96
CA GLN A 5 8.55 35.27 -39.33
C GLN A 5 8.47 34.36 -38.07
N PRO A 6 7.89 33.16 -38.17
CA PRO A 6 7.97 32.20 -37.08
C PRO A 6 9.45 31.81 -36.90
N ALA A 7 9.87 31.69 -35.65
CA ALA A 7 11.21 31.23 -35.31
C ALA A 7 11.41 29.82 -35.88
N GLU A 8 12.37 29.70 -36.80
CA GLU A 8 12.83 28.42 -37.31
C GLU A 8 13.38 27.58 -36.15
N GLY A 9 12.87 26.34 -36.02
CA GLY A 9 13.50 25.30 -35.23
C GLY A 9 12.95 25.08 -33.83
N SER A 10 11.62 25.07 -33.58
CA SER A 10 11.10 24.33 -32.45
C SER A 10 11.06 22.84 -32.81
N HIS A 11 12.17 22.13 -32.61
CA HIS A 11 12.11 20.68 -32.53
C HIS A 11 11.21 20.35 -31.32
N ASP A 12 10.08 19.72 -31.55
CA ASP A 12 9.22 19.21 -30.51
C ASP A 12 10.04 18.22 -29.68
N VAL A 13 10.41 18.63 -28.45
CA VAL A 13 11.11 17.76 -27.52
C VAL A 13 10.09 16.76 -26.95
N VAL A 14 10.11 15.54 -27.46
CA VAL A 14 9.26 14.46 -26.97
C VAL A 14 9.89 13.87 -25.71
N TYR A 15 9.21 14.01 -24.57
CA TYR A 15 9.59 13.36 -23.32
C TYR A 15 8.85 12.02 -23.19
N GLN A 16 9.61 10.93 -23.17
CA GLN A 16 9.09 9.58 -23.00
C GLN A 16 9.51 9.00 -21.66
N VAL A 17 8.57 8.43 -20.91
CA VAL A 17 8.81 7.74 -19.66
C VAL A 17 8.44 6.27 -19.82
N ARG A 18 9.40 5.38 -19.50
CA ARG A 18 9.13 3.95 -19.48
C ARG A 18 8.21 3.62 -18.29
N LEU A 19 7.10 2.93 -18.54
CA LEU A 19 6.23 2.39 -17.51
C LEU A 19 6.67 0.94 -17.16
N PRO A 20 7.41 0.73 -16.06
CA PRO A 20 7.99 -0.57 -15.71
C PRO A 20 6.93 -1.47 -15.04
N LEU A 21 5.90 -1.84 -15.79
CA LEU A 21 4.82 -2.72 -15.37
C LEU A 21 4.64 -3.86 -16.38
N SER A 22 4.17 -5.00 -15.89
CA SER A 22 3.86 -6.14 -16.73
C SER A 22 2.62 -5.89 -17.59
N LYS A 23 2.56 -6.53 -18.75
CA LYS A 23 1.35 -6.54 -19.59
C LYS A 23 0.13 -7.01 -18.79
N ARG A 24 0.31 -8.01 -17.92
CA ARG A 24 -0.75 -8.54 -17.04
C ARG A 24 -1.39 -7.48 -16.14
N THR A 25 -0.59 -6.56 -15.60
CA THR A 25 -1.10 -5.47 -14.77
C THR A 25 -1.90 -4.46 -15.59
N ILE A 26 -1.44 -4.14 -16.80
CA ILE A 26 -2.15 -3.25 -17.71
C ILE A 26 -3.48 -3.89 -18.13
N ASP A 27 -3.45 -5.16 -18.53
CA ASP A 27 -4.63 -5.91 -18.94
C ASP A 27 -5.65 -6.02 -17.80
N LEU A 28 -5.21 -6.28 -16.57
CA LEU A 28 -6.08 -6.30 -15.38
C LEU A 28 -6.85 -4.99 -15.23
N VAL A 29 -6.15 -3.86 -15.31
CA VAL A 29 -6.78 -2.53 -15.15
C VAL A 29 -7.70 -2.24 -16.34
N ALA A 30 -7.29 -2.53 -17.56
CA ALA A 30 -8.11 -2.36 -18.76
C ALA A 30 -9.41 -3.19 -18.69
N ASP A 31 -9.33 -4.43 -18.20
CA ASP A 31 -10.50 -5.29 -18.02
C ASP A 31 -11.47 -4.77 -16.96
N LEU A 32 -10.95 -4.24 -15.86
CA LEU A 32 -11.78 -3.59 -14.83
C LEU A 32 -12.55 -2.41 -15.40
N ILE A 33 -11.86 -1.56 -16.17
CA ILE A 33 -12.47 -0.41 -16.84
C ILE A 33 -13.54 -0.86 -17.85
N ARG A 34 -13.22 -1.88 -18.65
CA ARG A 34 -14.14 -2.43 -19.67
C ARG A 34 -15.43 -2.94 -19.01
N ARG A 35 -15.31 -3.77 -17.96
CA ARG A 35 -16.45 -4.29 -17.20
C ARG A 35 -17.28 -3.17 -16.58
N ARG A 36 -16.63 -2.16 -16.00
CA ARG A 36 -17.30 -1.00 -15.40
C ARG A 36 -18.07 -0.20 -16.44
N ARG A 37 -17.47 0.07 -17.62
CA ARG A 37 -18.15 0.74 -18.72
C ARG A 37 -19.38 -0.02 -19.20
N HIS A 38 -19.27 -1.34 -19.33
CA HIS A 38 -20.39 -2.20 -19.70
C HIS A 38 -21.53 -2.13 -18.68
N GLN A 39 -21.21 -2.24 -17.39
CA GLN A 39 -22.20 -2.14 -16.30
C GLN A 39 -22.93 -0.79 -16.28
N MET A 40 -22.22 0.29 -16.63
CA MET A 40 -22.80 1.64 -16.65
C MET A 40 -23.46 2.00 -17.99
N LEU A 41 -23.48 1.09 -18.96
CA LEU A 41 -23.95 1.34 -20.34
C LEU A 41 -23.31 2.59 -20.97
N SER A 42 -22.06 2.87 -20.59
CA SER A 42 -21.33 4.07 -21.01
C SER A 42 -20.81 3.90 -22.44
N ARG A 43 -21.45 4.55 -23.42
CA ARG A 43 -21.09 4.45 -24.83
C ARG A 43 -20.01 5.44 -25.28
N TRP A 44 -19.93 6.59 -24.62
CA TRP A 44 -19.06 7.70 -25.06
C TRP A 44 -17.93 7.93 -24.05
N ARG A 45 -16.76 7.42 -24.37
CA ARG A 45 -15.52 7.70 -23.60
C ARG A 45 -14.41 8.07 -24.59
N LYS A 46 -13.71 9.17 -24.31
CA LYS A 46 -12.69 9.74 -25.20
C LYS A 46 -11.48 8.82 -25.44
N ALA A 47 -11.17 7.91 -24.50
CA ALA A 47 -10.07 6.94 -24.61
C ALA A 47 -10.60 5.51 -24.48
N ASP A 48 -10.00 4.57 -25.18
CA ASP A 48 -10.25 3.14 -24.98
C ASP A 48 -9.77 2.66 -23.59
N PRO A 49 -10.22 1.48 -23.10
CA PRO A 49 -9.84 0.99 -21.77
C PRO A 49 -8.34 0.76 -21.57
N GLY A 50 -7.62 0.36 -22.62
CA GLY A 50 -6.17 0.14 -22.56
C GLY A 50 -5.42 1.46 -22.40
N THR A 51 -5.71 2.44 -23.21
CA THR A 51 -5.15 3.80 -23.10
C THR A 51 -5.46 4.42 -21.73
N GLN A 52 -6.72 4.31 -21.26
CA GLN A 52 -7.09 4.81 -19.94
C GLN A 52 -6.29 4.09 -18.84
N ALA A 53 -6.08 2.77 -18.93
CA ALA A 53 -5.30 2.00 -17.97
C ALA A 53 -3.84 2.49 -17.91
N VAL A 54 -3.19 2.67 -19.06
CA VAL A 54 -1.81 3.16 -19.15
C VAL A 54 -1.67 4.54 -18.51
N ILE A 55 -2.57 5.48 -18.83
CA ILE A 55 -2.56 6.84 -18.25
C ILE A 55 -2.68 6.78 -16.72
N VAL A 56 -3.65 6.04 -16.21
CA VAL A 56 -3.88 5.92 -14.76
C VAL A 56 -2.68 5.25 -14.08
N LEU A 57 -2.15 4.18 -14.64
CA LEU A 57 -0.99 3.47 -14.09
C LEU A 57 0.27 4.34 -14.10
N ALA A 58 0.47 5.18 -15.12
CA ALA A 58 1.56 6.15 -15.17
C ALA A 58 1.44 7.19 -14.04
N VAL A 59 0.24 7.72 -13.78
CA VAL A 59 -0.02 8.62 -12.65
C VAL A 59 0.30 7.94 -11.32
N LEU A 60 -0.15 6.71 -11.11
CA LEU A 60 0.08 5.99 -9.86
C LEU A 60 1.55 5.60 -9.68
N ARG A 61 2.20 5.12 -10.75
CA ARG A 61 3.58 4.61 -10.70
C ARG A 61 4.61 5.71 -10.55
N HIS A 62 4.45 6.84 -11.24
CA HIS A 62 5.43 7.93 -11.33
C HIS A 62 5.00 9.23 -10.64
N ASP A 63 3.83 9.28 -9.98
CA ASP A 63 3.22 10.52 -9.43
C ASP A 63 3.14 11.65 -10.47
N GLN A 64 2.81 11.29 -11.74
CA GLN A 64 2.73 12.23 -12.84
C GLN A 64 1.69 13.32 -12.58
N ARG A 65 2.01 14.54 -12.98
CA ARG A 65 1.07 15.67 -12.86
C ARG A 65 -0.11 15.44 -13.80
N LEU A 66 -1.32 15.66 -13.28
CA LEU A 66 -2.53 15.45 -14.09
C LEU A 66 -2.63 16.40 -15.27
N SER A 67 -2.08 17.63 -15.16
CA SER A 67 -2.02 18.60 -16.26
C SER A 67 -1.13 18.11 -17.41
N ASP A 68 0.03 17.54 -17.10
CA ASP A 68 1.00 17.09 -18.09
C ASP A 68 0.44 15.86 -18.83
N MET A 69 -0.14 14.93 -18.06
CA MET A 69 -0.85 13.79 -18.64
C MET A 69 -2.07 14.19 -19.48
N ALA A 70 -2.73 15.29 -19.13
CA ALA A 70 -3.87 15.83 -19.85
C ALA A 70 -3.44 16.38 -21.22
N GLY A 71 -2.40 17.19 -21.26
CA GLY A 71 -1.86 17.78 -22.49
C GLY A 71 -1.39 16.72 -23.49
N GLY A 72 -0.65 15.70 -23.00
CA GLY A 72 -0.14 14.62 -23.85
C GLY A 72 -1.20 13.62 -24.36
N ASN A 73 -2.44 13.67 -23.86
CA ASN A 73 -3.51 12.70 -24.21
C ASN A 73 -4.79 13.37 -24.69
N ASP A 74 -4.77 14.64 -24.99
CA ASP A 74 -5.91 15.44 -25.47
C ASP A 74 -7.19 15.25 -24.62
N VAL A 75 -7.04 15.25 -23.29
CA VAL A 75 -8.11 15.19 -22.31
C VAL A 75 -7.90 16.24 -21.22
N SER A 76 -8.94 16.58 -20.44
CA SER A 76 -8.78 17.52 -19.33
C SER A 76 -8.15 16.83 -18.09
N ALA A 77 -7.42 17.60 -17.28
CA ALA A 77 -6.87 17.14 -15.99
C ALA A 77 -7.98 16.63 -15.05
N SER A 78 -9.19 17.21 -15.11
CA SER A 78 -10.35 16.74 -14.36
C SER A 78 -10.84 15.36 -14.84
N THR A 79 -10.75 15.09 -16.13
CA THR A 79 -11.05 13.77 -16.69
C THR A 79 -10.07 12.71 -16.20
N ILE A 80 -8.77 13.00 -16.24
CA ILE A 80 -7.76 12.07 -15.71
C ILE A 80 -7.95 11.84 -14.21
N ARG A 81 -8.25 12.90 -13.43
CA ARG A 81 -8.56 12.74 -12.00
C ARG A 81 -9.72 11.79 -11.76
N ARG A 82 -10.80 11.88 -12.53
CA ARG A 82 -11.94 10.95 -12.42
C ARG A 82 -11.55 9.53 -12.79
N TRP A 83 -10.74 9.34 -13.83
CA TRP A 83 -10.24 8.02 -14.21
C TRP A 83 -9.38 7.39 -13.12
N VAL A 84 -8.46 8.16 -12.54
CA VAL A 84 -7.61 7.72 -11.43
C VAL A 84 -8.47 7.30 -10.24
N GLN A 85 -9.45 8.12 -9.87
CA GLN A 85 -10.37 7.82 -8.76
C GLN A 85 -11.19 6.54 -9.04
N GLU A 86 -11.78 6.42 -10.22
CA GLU A 86 -12.56 5.26 -10.64
C GLU A 86 -11.72 3.97 -10.56
N VAL A 87 -10.51 3.98 -11.11
CA VAL A 87 -9.62 2.80 -11.11
C VAL A 87 -9.16 2.44 -9.71
N ILE A 88 -8.83 3.42 -8.86
CA ILE A 88 -8.46 3.18 -7.45
C ILE A 88 -9.63 2.48 -6.73
N GLU A 89 -10.86 2.91 -6.92
CA GLU A 89 -12.04 2.31 -6.30
C GLU A 89 -12.29 0.87 -6.81
N LEU A 90 -12.17 0.65 -8.10
CA LEU A 90 -12.31 -0.68 -8.72
C LEU A 90 -11.27 -1.68 -8.22
N LEU A 91 -10.02 -1.25 -8.10
CA LEU A 91 -8.94 -2.07 -7.58
C LEU A 91 -9.12 -2.33 -6.08
N ALA A 92 -9.42 -1.29 -5.29
CA ALA A 92 -9.60 -1.41 -3.84
C ALA A 92 -10.73 -2.38 -3.47
N ALA A 93 -11.79 -2.42 -4.27
CA ALA A 93 -12.89 -3.38 -4.10
C ALA A 93 -12.44 -4.85 -4.27
N ARG A 94 -11.30 -5.10 -4.90
CA ARG A 94 -10.69 -6.44 -5.05
C ARG A 94 -9.67 -6.77 -3.95
N SER A 95 -9.34 -5.80 -3.11
CA SER A 95 -8.43 -6.05 -2.00
C SER A 95 -9.04 -7.05 -1.01
N PRO A 96 -8.29 -8.07 -0.59
CA PRO A 96 -8.81 -9.07 0.32
C PRO A 96 -9.14 -8.47 1.69
N ARG A 97 -10.22 -8.93 2.31
CA ARG A 97 -10.54 -8.67 3.71
C ARG A 97 -9.61 -9.53 4.58
N LEU A 98 -9.36 -9.07 5.82
CA LEU A 98 -8.45 -9.75 6.75
C LEU A 98 -8.80 -11.22 6.96
N ASP A 99 -10.06 -11.50 7.26
CA ASP A 99 -10.58 -12.85 7.47
C ASP A 99 -10.34 -13.76 6.27
N ARG A 100 -10.56 -13.26 5.05
CA ARG A 100 -10.37 -14.04 3.81
C ARG A 100 -8.89 -14.23 3.49
N ALA A 101 -8.06 -13.22 3.74
CA ALA A 101 -6.62 -13.30 3.53
C ALA A 101 -6.00 -14.39 4.41
N LEU A 102 -6.31 -14.39 5.71
CA LEU A 102 -5.80 -15.40 6.65
C LEU A 102 -6.32 -16.81 6.34
N LYS A 103 -7.62 -16.97 6.09
CA LYS A 103 -8.19 -18.27 5.70
C LYS A 103 -7.56 -18.83 4.42
N LYS A 104 -7.16 -17.95 3.48
CA LYS A 104 -6.43 -18.38 2.27
C LYS A 104 -5.05 -18.94 2.63
N ILE A 105 -4.30 -18.29 3.52
CA ILE A 105 -2.98 -18.78 3.96
C ILE A 105 -3.12 -20.13 4.67
N ALA A 106 -4.04 -20.25 5.62
CA ALA A 106 -4.27 -21.52 6.33
C ALA A 106 -4.64 -22.68 5.36
N ARG A 107 -5.49 -22.42 4.37
CA ARG A 107 -5.83 -23.44 3.33
C ARG A 107 -4.64 -23.87 2.47
N LEU A 108 -3.65 -23.01 2.31
CA LEU A 108 -2.42 -23.31 1.57
C LEU A 108 -1.36 -24.00 2.44
N GLY A 109 -1.70 -24.35 3.70
CA GLY A 109 -0.79 -25.00 4.63
C GLY A 109 0.16 -24.05 5.36
N GLY A 110 -0.02 -22.74 5.23
CA GLY A 110 0.75 -21.78 6.01
C GLY A 110 0.36 -21.83 7.49
N VAL A 111 1.33 -21.64 8.37
CA VAL A 111 1.14 -21.68 9.83
C VAL A 111 1.40 -20.32 10.48
N VAL A 112 2.13 -19.45 9.80
CA VAL A 112 2.51 -18.14 10.30
C VAL A 112 2.38 -17.06 9.23
N VAL A 113 2.11 -15.83 9.66
CA VAL A 113 2.18 -14.62 8.82
C VAL A 113 3.12 -13.62 9.47
N LEU A 114 3.59 -12.64 8.71
CA LEU A 114 4.43 -11.58 9.23
C LEU A 114 3.59 -10.32 9.41
N LEU A 115 3.60 -9.74 10.60
CA LEU A 115 2.87 -8.51 10.94
C LEU A 115 3.86 -7.36 11.10
N ASP A 116 3.62 -6.27 10.39
CA ASP A 116 4.45 -5.08 10.49
C ASP A 116 3.63 -3.79 10.33
N GLY A 117 4.17 -2.68 10.83
CA GLY A 117 3.62 -1.34 10.71
C GLY A 117 4.45 -0.46 9.78
N THR A 118 3.79 0.29 8.91
CA THR A 118 4.48 1.27 8.06
C THR A 118 3.86 2.65 8.17
N LEU A 119 4.71 3.67 8.23
CA LEU A 119 4.31 5.06 8.16
C LEU A 119 4.40 5.54 6.69
N ILE A 120 3.27 5.88 6.11
CA ILE A 120 3.24 6.55 4.81
C ILE A 120 3.20 8.06 5.06
N ARG A 121 4.25 8.75 4.59
CA ARG A 121 4.41 10.19 4.84
C ARG A 121 3.31 11.02 4.18
N THR A 122 2.81 12.03 4.89
CA THR A 122 1.85 13.01 4.37
C THR A 122 2.49 14.39 4.34
N ARG A 123 1.98 15.28 3.48
CA ARG A 123 2.34 16.70 3.58
C ARG A 123 1.82 17.25 4.90
N ARG A 124 2.66 18.07 5.56
CA ARG A 124 2.26 18.80 6.76
C ARG A 124 1.02 19.64 6.41
N ARG A 125 -0.06 19.42 7.16
CA ARG A 125 -1.27 20.24 7.11
C ARG A 125 -1.28 21.13 8.34
N THR A 126 -1.66 22.36 8.18
CA THR A 126 -1.93 23.26 9.30
C THR A 126 -3.29 22.87 9.90
N GLY A 127 -3.38 22.79 11.23
CA GLY A 127 -4.65 22.53 11.90
C GLY A 127 -4.58 21.47 13.00
N ARG A 128 -5.69 21.33 13.70
CA ARG A 128 -5.85 20.49 14.92
C ARG A 128 -5.52 19.01 14.68
N ASP A 129 -5.88 18.48 13.52
CA ASP A 129 -5.64 17.06 13.18
C ASP A 129 -4.20 16.75 12.78
N ASN A 130 -3.40 17.75 12.46
CA ASN A 130 -2.04 17.56 12.03
C ASN A 130 -1.16 16.99 13.15
N ARG A 131 -1.39 17.40 14.42
CA ARG A 131 -0.64 16.91 15.57
C ARG A 131 -0.78 15.40 15.77
N LYS A 132 -1.97 14.85 15.53
CA LYS A 132 -2.24 13.41 15.63
C LYS A 132 -1.48 12.58 14.59
N ASN A 133 -1.15 13.19 13.46
CA ASN A 133 -0.44 12.52 12.36
C ASN A 133 1.09 12.54 12.52
N TYR A 134 1.62 13.21 13.55
CA TYR A 134 3.06 13.22 13.82
C TYR A 134 3.48 11.95 14.56
N SER A 135 4.39 11.19 13.94
CA SER A 135 5.03 10.02 14.53
C SER A 135 6.35 10.43 15.20
N GLY A 136 6.43 10.31 16.54
CA GLY A 136 7.67 10.55 17.27
C GLY A 136 8.77 9.54 16.91
N LYS A 137 8.40 8.27 16.64
CA LYS A 137 9.32 7.20 16.20
C LYS A 137 9.99 7.55 14.87
N SER A 138 9.22 8.03 13.90
CA SER A 138 9.73 8.34 12.55
C SER A 138 10.06 9.82 12.33
N LYS A 139 9.88 10.68 13.35
CA LYS A 139 10.08 12.14 13.29
C LYS A 139 9.42 12.78 12.05
N ALA A 140 8.26 12.28 11.67
CA ALA A 140 7.56 12.69 10.44
C ALA A 140 6.04 12.66 10.61
N HIS A 141 5.35 13.49 9.82
CA HIS A 141 3.90 13.41 9.68
C HIS A 141 3.54 12.32 8.67
N GLY A 142 2.59 11.48 9.03
CA GLY A 142 2.16 10.38 8.18
C GLY A 142 0.88 9.71 8.68
N LEU A 143 0.50 8.67 7.96
CA LEU A 143 -0.57 7.76 8.34
C LEU A 143 0.06 6.38 8.59
N LEU A 144 -0.28 5.78 9.72
CA LEU A 144 0.12 4.43 10.08
C LEU A 144 -0.78 3.42 9.40
N PHE A 145 -0.18 2.42 8.77
CA PHE A 145 -0.84 1.25 8.23
C PHE A 145 -0.19 -0.01 8.81
N LEU A 146 -1.02 -0.99 9.15
CA LEU A 146 -0.55 -2.35 9.41
C LEU A 146 -0.65 -3.16 8.12
N ALA A 147 0.30 -4.05 7.92
CA ALA A 147 0.25 -5.01 6.85
C ALA A 147 0.55 -6.42 7.37
N LEU A 148 -0.03 -7.38 6.68
CA LEU A 148 0.31 -8.80 6.82
C LEU A 148 0.95 -9.26 5.51
N THR A 149 2.02 -10.03 5.64
CA THR A 149 2.63 -10.75 4.52
C THR A 149 2.64 -12.25 4.80
N ASP A 150 2.71 -13.04 3.75
CA ASP A 150 3.01 -14.47 3.87
C ASP A 150 4.50 -14.68 4.17
N GLU A 151 4.90 -15.92 4.39
CA GLU A 151 6.29 -16.33 4.66
C GLU A 151 7.25 -15.97 3.51
N LYS A 152 6.73 -15.79 2.29
CA LYS A 152 7.50 -15.38 1.10
C LYS A 152 7.63 -13.87 0.96
N GLY A 153 7.04 -13.10 1.87
CA GLY A 153 7.04 -11.64 1.84
C GLY A 153 5.98 -11.03 0.92
N ASN A 154 5.02 -11.80 0.41
CA ASN A 154 3.94 -11.24 -0.38
C ASN A 154 2.91 -10.55 0.52
N LEU A 155 2.53 -9.32 0.20
CA LEU A 155 1.49 -8.60 0.93
C LEU A 155 0.13 -9.30 0.75
N ILE A 156 -0.46 -9.76 1.86
CA ILE A 156 -1.77 -10.42 1.83
C ILE A 156 -2.90 -9.50 2.28
N TRP A 157 -2.58 -8.48 3.10
CA TRP A 157 -3.58 -7.55 3.61
C TRP A 157 -2.95 -6.24 4.10
N ILE A 158 -3.74 -5.15 4.04
CA ILE A 158 -3.39 -3.83 4.58
C ILE A 158 -4.59 -3.27 5.37
N SER A 159 -4.32 -2.68 6.53
CA SER A 159 -5.33 -2.07 7.40
C SER A 159 -5.90 -0.78 6.83
N ALA A 160 -6.93 -0.25 7.47
CA ALA A 160 -7.30 1.15 7.32
C ALA A 160 -6.22 2.06 7.93
N ALA A 161 -6.08 3.26 7.35
CA ALA A 161 -5.17 4.29 7.83
C ALA A 161 -5.51 4.73 9.25
N ARG A 162 -4.48 4.83 10.10
CA ARG A 162 -4.57 5.45 11.42
C ARG A 162 -3.67 6.69 11.46
N PRO A 163 -3.91 7.65 12.37
CA PRO A 163 -2.99 8.75 12.57
C PRO A 163 -1.58 8.25 12.85
N GLY A 164 -0.55 8.89 12.30
CA GLY A 164 0.84 8.47 12.43
C GLY A 164 1.39 8.44 13.86
N GLY A 165 0.76 9.17 14.79
CA GLY A 165 1.06 9.11 16.22
C GLY A 165 0.44 7.91 16.95
N SER A 166 -0.39 7.09 16.29
CA SER A 166 -0.98 5.88 16.88
C SER A 166 0.09 4.80 17.07
N SER A 167 -0.01 4.02 18.17
CA SER A 167 0.85 2.84 18.34
C SER A 167 0.39 1.68 17.47
N GLU A 168 1.32 0.81 17.10
CA GLU A 168 1.06 -0.41 16.34
C GLU A 168 0.11 -1.35 17.10
N ILE A 169 0.26 -1.44 18.43
CA ILE A 169 -0.65 -2.20 19.32
C ILE A 169 -2.07 -1.66 19.24
N THR A 170 -2.26 -0.34 19.36
CA THR A 170 -3.59 0.28 19.28
C THR A 170 -4.23 0.02 17.92
N ALA A 171 -3.45 0.12 16.84
CA ALA A 171 -3.92 -0.18 15.49
C ALA A 171 -4.29 -1.66 15.34
N SER A 172 -3.52 -2.59 15.92
CA SER A 172 -3.78 -4.03 15.89
C SER A 172 -5.04 -4.42 16.67
N ARG A 173 -5.21 -3.87 17.87
CA ARG A 173 -6.43 -4.07 18.69
C ARG A 173 -7.69 -3.56 17.96
N HIS A 174 -7.58 -2.41 17.30
CA HIS A 174 -8.70 -1.86 16.50
C HIS A 174 -9.11 -2.78 15.34
N ASN A 175 -8.12 -3.42 14.71
CA ASN A 175 -8.36 -4.38 13.61
C ASN A 175 -8.64 -5.80 14.10
N LYS A 176 -8.66 -6.05 15.43
CA LYS A 176 -8.86 -7.36 16.05
C LYS A 176 -7.93 -8.44 15.49
N ILE A 177 -6.63 -8.09 15.27
CA ILE A 177 -5.65 -8.96 14.60
C ILE A 177 -5.53 -10.31 15.32
N THR A 178 -5.36 -10.33 16.65
CA THR A 178 -5.23 -11.53 17.47
C THR A 178 -6.44 -12.44 17.34
N TRP A 179 -7.65 -11.89 17.37
CA TRP A 179 -8.88 -12.65 17.19
C TRP A 179 -8.92 -13.32 15.80
N HIS A 180 -8.62 -12.57 14.73
CA HIS A 180 -8.62 -13.11 13.37
C HIS A 180 -7.54 -14.18 13.16
N LEU A 181 -6.39 -14.05 13.82
CA LEU A 181 -5.33 -15.07 13.78
C LEU A 181 -5.79 -16.36 14.44
N ARG A 182 -6.38 -16.29 15.65
CA ARG A 182 -6.93 -17.46 16.34
C ARG A 182 -8.00 -18.17 15.53
N GLU A 183 -8.97 -17.43 14.99
CA GLU A 183 -10.02 -17.96 14.12
C GLU A 183 -9.48 -18.65 12.85
N ALA A 184 -8.30 -18.26 12.39
CA ALA A 184 -7.66 -18.87 11.22
C ALA A 184 -6.68 -20.00 11.58
N GLY A 185 -6.39 -20.22 12.87
CA GLY A 185 -5.37 -21.16 13.32
C GLY A 185 -3.95 -20.77 12.92
N LEU A 186 -3.66 -19.44 12.86
CA LEU A 186 -2.37 -18.92 12.42
C LEU A 186 -1.69 -18.13 13.54
N GLY A 187 -0.35 -18.19 13.58
CA GLY A 187 0.48 -17.27 14.32
C GLY A 187 0.91 -16.06 13.50
N ALA A 188 1.45 -15.03 14.17
CA ALA A 188 2.10 -13.91 13.49
C ALA A 188 3.45 -13.58 14.13
N LEU A 189 4.49 -13.47 13.30
CA LEU A 189 5.77 -12.89 13.70
C LEU A 189 5.69 -11.37 13.60
N ALA A 190 6.02 -10.66 14.67
CA ALA A 190 5.94 -9.22 14.74
C ALA A 190 7.20 -8.60 15.34
N ASP A 191 7.40 -7.29 15.15
CA ASP A 191 8.51 -6.57 15.73
C ASP A 191 8.28 -6.24 17.23
N LEU A 192 9.30 -5.68 17.88
CA LEU A 192 9.21 -5.27 19.28
C LEU A 192 8.17 -4.18 19.56
N GLY A 193 7.62 -3.53 18.52
CA GLY A 193 6.52 -2.58 18.62
C GLY A 193 5.18 -3.23 18.98
N PHE A 194 5.08 -4.55 18.85
CA PHE A 194 3.89 -5.34 19.16
C PHE A 194 3.97 -6.11 20.49
N VAL A 195 5.05 -5.95 21.25
CA VAL A 195 5.18 -6.54 22.59
C VAL A 195 4.02 -6.05 23.46
N GLY A 196 3.29 -6.98 24.08
CA GLY A 196 2.10 -6.69 24.88
C GLY A 196 0.78 -6.61 24.07
N LEU A 197 0.79 -7.02 22.80
CA LEU A 197 -0.43 -7.11 22.01
C LEU A 197 -1.30 -8.31 22.43
N ASP A 198 -0.69 -9.43 22.77
CA ASP A 198 -1.32 -10.69 23.17
C ASP A 198 -0.96 -10.99 24.63
N ASP A 199 -1.67 -10.34 25.54
CA ASP A 199 -1.36 -10.32 26.98
C ASP A 199 -2.08 -11.42 27.78
N LYS A 200 -2.69 -12.41 27.14
CA LYS A 200 -3.35 -13.50 27.86
C LYS A 200 -2.34 -14.61 28.17
N PRO A 201 -1.90 -14.77 29.42
CA PRO A 201 -0.88 -15.76 29.79
C PRO A 201 -1.35 -17.22 29.64
N ASP A 202 -2.66 -17.46 29.61
CA ASP A 202 -3.25 -18.80 29.61
C ASP A 202 -3.59 -19.34 28.22
N ASP A 203 -3.51 -18.50 27.17
CA ASP A 203 -3.72 -18.92 25.78
C ASP A 203 -2.39 -19.03 25.06
N ASP A 204 -2.24 -20.01 24.18
CA ASP A 204 -1.11 -20.10 23.25
C ASP A 204 -0.92 -18.75 22.51
N PRO A 205 0.25 -18.13 22.61
CA PRO A 205 0.45 -16.81 22.03
C PRO A 205 0.42 -16.89 20.51
N VAL A 206 -0.54 -16.19 19.89
CA VAL A 206 -0.61 -16.08 18.42
C VAL A 206 0.30 -14.98 17.87
N ILE A 207 0.82 -14.09 18.74
CA ILE A 207 1.80 -13.04 18.37
C ILE A 207 3.17 -13.41 18.92
N ILE A 208 4.10 -13.69 18.04
CA ILE A 208 5.47 -14.05 18.37
C ILE A 208 6.35 -12.82 18.10
N THR A 209 6.93 -12.27 19.16
CA THR A 209 7.87 -11.14 19.09
C THR A 209 9.22 -11.53 19.66
N GLY A 210 10.26 -10.76 19.30
CA GLY A 210 11.52 -10.82 20.01
C GLY A 210 11.39 -10.33 21.46
N ARG A 211 12.36 -10.68 22.30
CA ARG A 211 12.45 -10.19 23.67
C ARG A 211 13.28 -8.90 23.75
N LYS A 212 12.86 -7.96 24.59
CA LYS A 212 13.49 -6.66 24.76
C LYS A 212 14.35 -6.67 26.02
N ALA A 213 15.61 -6.23 25.92
CA ALA A 213 16.42 -5.97 27.10
C ALA A 213 15.80 -4.83 27.92
N THR A 214 15.80 -4.97 29.22
CA THR A 214 15.44 -3.91 30.16
C THR A 214 16.65 -3.51 30.99
N ARG A 215 16.55 -2.43 31.75
CA ARG A 215 17.63 -1.96 32.62
C ARG A 215 18.07 -3.05 33.64
N ASN A 216 17.11 -3.86 34.10
CA ASN A 216 17.33 -4.87 35.13
C ASN A 216 17.44 -6.30 34.57
N HIS A 217 17.24 -6.50 33.28
CA HIS A 217 17.31 -7.82 32.65
C HIS A 217 18.01 -7.72 31.28
N ARG A 218 19.25 -8.22 31.25
CA ARG A 218 20.01 -8.36 30.00
C ARG A 218 19.57 -9.65 29.31
N LEU A 219 19.49 -9.61 27.99
CA LEU A 219 19.15 -10.79 27.21
C LEU A 219 20.21 -11.88 27.37
N THR A 220 19.75 -13.10 27.65
CA THR A 220 20.55 -14.32 27.63
C THR A 220 21.02 -14.66 26.20
N ALA A 221 22.00 -15.57 26.09
CA ALA A 221 22.45 -16.04 24.78
C ALA A 221 21.32 -16.69 23.97
N ALA A 222 20.46 -17.48 24.63
CA ALA A 222 19.30 -18.13 24.02
C ALA A 222 18.26 -17.10 23.54
N GLU A 223 17.98 -16.06 24.32
CA GLU A 223 17.05 -15.00 23.93
C GLU A 223 17.57 -14.16 22.75
N LYS A 224 18.89 -13.94 22.69
CA LYS A 224 19.53 -13.27 21.54
C LYS A 224 19.39 -14.11 20.27
N GLU A 225 19.58 -15.41 20.38
CA GLU A 225 19.44 -16.33 19.25
C GLU A 225 17.98 -16.41 18.78
N ALA A 226 17.02 -16.53 19.69
CA ALA A 226 15.60 -16.45 19.36
C ALA A 226 15.25 -15.15 18.63
N ASN A 227 15.79 -14.01 19.11
CA ASN A 227 15.60 -12.71 18.42
C ASN A 227 16.19 -12.69 17.01
N ARG A 228 17.35 -13.34 16.79
CA ARG A 228 17.95 -13.46 15.46
C ARG A 228 17.07 -14.27 14.50
N LEU A 229 16.51 -15.39 14.98
CA LEU A 229 15.61 -16.22 14.20
C LEU A 229 14.36 -15.43 13.79
N VAL A 230 13.70 -14.77 14.75
CA VAL A 230 12.54 -13.91 14.46
C VAL A 230 12.90 -12.81 13.46
N SER A 231 14.05 -12.16 13.62
CA SER A 231 14.49 -11.10 12.69
C SER A 231 14.78 -11.63 11.30
N ARG A 232 15.38 -12.81 11.18
CA ARG A 232 15.66 -13.45 9.89
C ARG A 232 14.38 -13.79 9.15
N GLU A 233 13.44 -14.42 9.81
CA GLU A 233 12.15 -14.78 9.21
C GLU A 233 11.35 -13.52 8.82
N ARG A 234 11.47 -12.43 9.57
CA ARG A 234 10.82 -11.14 9.25
C ARG A 234 11.49 -10.37 8.11
N ALA A 235 12.71 -10.69 7.72
CA ALA A 235 13.37 -9.99 6.60
C ALA A 235 12.56 -10.07 5.28
N ALA A 236 11.78 -11.13 5.08
CA ALA A 236 10.85 -11.25 3.95
C ALA A 236 9.80 -10.13 3.89
N ASN A 237 9.42 -9.55 5.04
CA ASN A 237 8.47 -8.45 5.14
C ASN A 237 8.93 -7.18 4.40
N GLU A 238 10.25 -6.93 4.40
CA GLU A 238 10.82 -5.76 3.74
C GLU A 238 10.55 -5.76 2.23
N HIS A 239 10.52 -6.94 1.59
CA HIS A 239 10.21 -7.08 0.18
C HIS A 239 8.77 -6.67 -0.16
N GLY A 240 7.80 -7.04 0.68
CA GLY A 240 6.40 -6.68 0.49
C GLY A 240 6.19 -5.16 0.50
N PHE A 241 6.76 -4.48 1.50
CA PHE A 241 6.71 -3.03 1.58
C PHE A 241 7.56 -2.33 0.51
N ALA A 242 8.72 -2.88 0.14
CA ALA A 242 9.55 -2.34 -0.93
C ALA A 242 8.76 -2.30 -2.25
N ASN A 243 8.08 -3.39 -2.62
CA ASN A 243 7.23 -3.46 -3.80
C ASN A 243 6.11 -2.41 -3.77
N LEU A 244 5.46 -2.23 -2.62
CA LEU A 244 4.43 -1.20 -2.47
C LEU A 244 5.00 0.21 -2.62
N LYS A 245 6.17 0.50 -2.04
CA LYS A 245 6.83 1.81 -2.10
C LYS A 245 7.38 2.16 -3.49
N THR A 246 7.47 1.22 -4.41
CA THR A 246 7.82 1.52 -5.81
C THR A 246 6.79 2.39 -6.52
N TRP A 247 5.57 2.48 -5.97
CA TRP A 247 4.51 3.37 -6.47
C TRP A 247 4.74 4.78 -5.93
N GLN A 248 5.26 5.68 -6.77
CA GLN A 248 5.71 7.02 -6.38
C GLN A 248 4.59 7.90 -5.81
N ILE A 249 3.32 7.60 -6.13
CA ILE A 249 2.16 8.26 -5.54
C ILE A 249 2.15 8.20 -4.00
N LEU A 250 2.84 7.23 -3.40
CA LEU A 250 2.98 7.08 -1.94
C LEU A 250 4.09 7.94 -1.33
N THR A 251 4.96 8.55 -2.12
CA THR A 251 6.10 9.34 -1.60
C THR A 251 5.63 10.48 -0.70
N LYS A 252 4.51 11.12 -1.07
CA LYS A 252 3.87 12.17 -0.27
C LYS A 252 2.37 12.17 -0.47
N LEU A 253 1.63 11.51 0.42
CA LEU A 253 0.18 11.53 0.37
C LEU A 253 -0.37 12.94 0.57
N ARG A 254 -1.28 13.34 -0.33
CA ARG A 254 -2.00 14.64 -0.29
C ARG A 254 -3.48 14.46 0.04
N MET A 255 -3.86 13.28 0.49
CA MET A 255 -5.25 12.89 0.70
C MET A 255 -5.52 12.55 2.17
N ASN A 256 -6.80 12.54 2.55
CA ASN A 256 -7.21 12.16 3.89
C ASN A 256 -7.08 10.63 4.12
N ALA A 257 -7.24 10.19 5.36
CA ALA A 257 -7.06 8.80 5.77
C ALA A 257 -7.97 7.81 5.01
N ARG A 258 -9.22 8.20 4.70
CA ARG A 258 -10.16 7.36 3.94
C ARG A 258 -9.65 7.09 2.53
N HIS A 259 -9.31 8.14 1.80
CA HIS A 259 -8.79 8.01 0.43
C HIS A 259 -7.43 7.32 0.41
N ALA A 260 -6.55 7.59 1.40
CA ALA A 260 -5.28 6.88 1.54
C ALA A 260 -5.48 5.38 1.74
N THR A 261 -6.47 4.97 2.54
CA THR A 261 -6.83 3.55 2.72
C THR A 261 -7.25 2.91 1.40
N THR A 262 -8.12 3.57 0.65
CA THR A 262 -8.59 3.08 -0.65
C THR A 262 -7.43 2.96 -1.64
N LEU A 263 -6.54 3.96 -1.69
CA LEU A 263 -5.35 3.94 -2.53
C LEU A 263 -4.43 2.76 -2.17
N LEU A 264 -4.08 2.57 -0.88
CA LEU A 264 -3.17 1.49 -0.50
C LEU A 264 -3.76 0.10 -0.80
N ARG A 265 -5.06 -0.07 -0.63
CA ARG A 265 -5.75 -1.31 -1.02
C ARG A 265 -5.70 -1.55 -2.53
N ALA A 266 -5.84 -0.51 -3.33
CA ALA A 266 -5.66 -0.59 -4.78
C ALA A 266 -4.23 -0.99 -5.15
N LEU A 267 -3.23 -0.35 -4.54
CA LEU A 267 -1.82 -0.65 -4.78
C LEU A 267 -1.42 -2.04 -4.30
N LEU A 268 -2.02 -2.56 -3.24
CA LEU A 268 -1.86 -3.97 -2.82
C LEU A 268 -2.22 -4.93 -3.95
N VAL A 269 -3.35 -4.71 -4.61
CA VAL A 269 -3.80 -5.55 -5.74
C VAL A 269 -2.81 -5.46 -6.90
N LEU A 270 -2.36 -4.26 -7.24
CA LEU A 270 -1.37 -4.04 -8.31
C LEU A 270 -0.02 -4.67 -7.99
N ALA A 271 0.50 -4.46 -6.76
CA ALA A 271 1.77 -5.03 -6.32
C ALA A 271 1.75 -6.56 -6.38
N ASN A 272 0.67 -7.19 -5.91
CA ASN A 272 0.53 -8.65 -5.97
C ASN A 272 0.41 -9.17 -7.41
N THR A 273 -0.18 -8.40 -8.33
CA THR A 273 -0.25 -8.76 -9.74
C THR A 273 1.13 -8.73 -10.40
N GLU A 274 1.99 -7.79 -9.99
CA GLU A 274 3.38 -7.69 -10.46
C GLU A 274 4.28 -8.81 -9.91
N VAL A 275 4.07 -9.26 -8.66
CA VAL A 275 4.89 -10.32 -8.04
C VAL A 275 4.55 -11.71 -8.58
N GLN A 276 3.32 -11.94 -9.01
CA GLN A 276 2.85 -13.23 -9.57
C GLN A 276 3.32 -13.48 -11.02
N ARG A 277 4.51 -13.02 -11.37
CA ARG A 277 5.12 -13.24 -12.70
C ARG A 277 5.53 -14.69 -12.91
#